data_83857f0e0b89cf61212383e3e4c64222
#
_entry.id   83857f0e0b89cf61212383e3e4c64222
#
_cell.length_a   1.000
_cell.length_b   1.000
_cell.length_c   1.000
_cell.angle_alpha   90.00
_cell.angle_beta   90.00
_cell.angle_gamma   90.00
#
_symmetry.space_group_name_H-M   'P 1'
#
loop_
_entity.id
_entity.type
_entity.pdbx_description
1 polymer ?
#
loop_
_entity_poly.entity_id
_entity_poly.type
_entity_poly.pdbx_seq_one_letter_code
_entity_poly.pdbx_strand_id
1 'polypeptide(L)'
;QMCIRDRSGKAQRKILLKYEGEKHCCRRVDIHIRYKFPVYDDTKFVLENTVWEVINREYDQWCVNDVYGLYHTESEDSLGKGKVHTNQRYRTFYHAGVFYTNELFDEFFYNKRVPVYIVNTSRCAMLSHIPYTTVMKELNTWYKRLLVTAGYPISAIWILFHLDRLK
;
A
#
# COMPACT_ATOMS: atom_id res chain seq x y z
N GLN A 1 14.49 -12.49 19.72
CA GLN A 1 15.39 -11.94 18.69
C GLN A 1 15.25 -12.82 17.46
N MET A 2 14.77 -12.29 16.36
CA MET A 2 14.59 -13.07 15.14
C MET A 2 15.42 -12.45 14.03
N CYS A 3 16.51 -13.12 13.73
CA CYS A 3 17.35 -12.81 12.58
C CYS A 3 16.86 -13.64 11.39
N ILE A 4 16.41 -13.01 10.33
CA ILE A 4 16.11 -13.67 9.07
C ILE A 4 17.30 -13.41 8.15
N ARG A 5 18.28 -14.30 8.19
CA ARG A 5 19.45 -14.28 7.33
C ARG A 5 19.32 -15.38 6.27
N ASP A 6 19.78 -15.13 5.07
CA ASP A 6 19.97 -16.11 3.98
C ASP A 6 18.72 -16.72 3.32
N ARG A 7 17.67 -15.90 3.11
CA ARG A 7 16.55 -16.34 2.27
C ARG A 7 16.27 -15.32 1.15
N SER A 8 15.80 -15.80 0.01
CA SER A 8 15.39 -14.92 -1.09
C SER A 8 14.35 -13.90 -0.58
N GLY A 9 14.35 -12.67 -1.07
CA GLY A 9 13.45 -11.61 -0.64
C GLY A 9 11.97 -12.03 -0.60
N LYS A 10 11.52 -12.88 -1.55
CA LYS A 10 10.16 -13.45 -1.54
C LYS A 10 9.87 -14.37 -0.35
N ALA A 11 10.84 -15.21 0.05
CA ALA A 11 10.66 -16.10 1.19
C ALA A 11 10.67 -15.35 2.51
N GLN A 12 11.50 -14.34 2.66
CA GLN A 12 11.53 -13.45 3.82
C GLN A 12 10.22 -12.68 3.94
N ARG A 13 9.72 -12.15 2.83
CA ARG A 13 8.46 -11.43 2.80
C ARG A 13 7.29 -12.29 3.28
N LYS A 14 7.19 -13.56 2.88
CA LYS A 14 6.18 -14.50 3.40
C LYS A 14 6.24 -14.64 4.91
N ILE A 15 7.43 -14.63 5.48
CA ILE A 15 7.63 -14.73 6.93
C ILE A 15 7.24 -13.41 7.60
N LEU A 16 7.71 -12.27 7.10
CA LEU A 16 7.44 -10.95 7.67
C LEU A 16 5.93 -10.62 7.70
N LEU A 17 5.18 -11.04 6.70
CA LEU A 17 3.72 -10.86 6.66
C LEU A 17 2.96 -11.59 7.76
N LYS A 18 3.59 -12.54 8.46
CA LYS A 18 3.00 -13.26 9.61
C LYS A 18 3.17 -12.51 10.93
N TYR A 19 4.03 -11.51 10.97
CA TYR A 19 4.27 -10.74 12.19
C TYR A 19 3.42 -9.47 12.20
N GLU A 20 2.65 -9.32 13.25
CA GLU A 20 1.83 -8.14 13.51
C GLU A 20 2.64 -7.03 14.21
N GLY A 21 2.13 -5.81 14.16
CA GLY A 21 2.70 -4.65 14.82
C GLY A 21 3.50 -3.73 13.92
N GLU A 22 3.68 -2.52 14.39
CA GLU A 22 4.50 -1.50 13.75
C GLU A 22 5.98 -1.84 13.88
N LYS A 23 6.72 -1.63 12.79
CA LYS A 23 8.15 -1.92 12.73
C LYS A 23 8.89 -0.68 12.26
N HIS A 24 9.83 -0.21 13.09
CA HIS A 24 10.75 0.84 12.67
C HIS A 24 11.89 0.23 11.86
N CYS A 25 12.16 0.80 10.70
CA CYS A 25 13.21 0.33 9.81
C CYS A 25 14.28 1.39 9.64
N CYS A 26 15.55 1.04 9.98
CA CYS A 26 16.72 1.79 9.56
C CYS A 26 17.22 1.21 8.25
N ARG A 27 17.63 2.06 7.31
CA ARG A 27 18.10 1.65 5.99
C ARG A 27 19.42 2.32 5.66
N ARG A 28 20.21 1.61 4.86
CA ARG A 28 21.42 2.19 4.27
C ARG A 28 21.03 3.34 3.34
N VAL A 29 21.74 4.45 3.44
CA VAL A 29 21.48 5.67 2.68
C VAL A 29 21.60 5.43 1.17
N ASP A 30 22.60 4.65 0.74
CA ASP A 30 22.83 4.32 -0.66
C ASP A 30 21.64 3.55 -1.29
N ILE A 31 21.00 2.66 -0.52
CA ILE A 31 19.80 1.95 -0.94
C ILE A 31 18.64 2.95 -1.03
N HIS A 32 18.45 3.78 0.00
CA HIS A 32 17.36 4.75 0.01
C HIS A 32 17.43 5.76 -1.15
N ILE A 33 18.62 6.21 -1.52
CA ILE A 33 18.83 7.11 -2.66
C ILE A 33 18.45 6.44 -3.99
N ARG A 34 18.68 5.12 -4.11
CA ARG A 34 18.35 4.35 -5.32
C ARG A 34 16.84 4.21 -5.53
N TYR A 35 16.08 4.05 -4.45
CA TYR A 35 14.62 3.82 -4.50
C TYR A 35 13.87 5.06 -4.01
N LYS A 36 13.69 6.01 -4.93
CA LYS A 36 12.97 7.26 -4.64
C LYS A 36 11.47 7.02 -4.48
N PHE A 37 10.86 7.84 -3.63
CA PHE A 37 9.40 7.89 -3.56
C PHE A 37 8.83 8.39 -4.89
N PRO A 38 7.76 7.77 -5.42
CA PRO A 38 7.06 8.30 -6.57
C PRO A 38 6.45 9.66 -6.21
N VAL A 39 6.41 10.55 -7.21
CA VAL A 39 5.78 11.88 -7.07
C VAL A 39 4.52 11.86 -7.93
N TYR A 40 3.39 12.23 -7.33
CA TYR A 40 2.10 12.36 -8.00
C TYR A 40 1.62 13.79 -7.88
N ASP A 41 1.14 14.39 -8.97
CA ASP A 41 0.68 15.78 -8.98
C ASP A 41 -0.65 15.98 -8.24
N ASP A 42 -1.40 14.89 -8.05
CA ASP A 42 -2.75 14.90 -7.49
C ASP A 42 -2.82 14.50 -6.01
N THR A 43 -1.70 14.19 -5.37
CA THR A 43 -1.61 13.91 -3.94
C THR A 43 -0.30 14.41 -3.32
N LYS A 44 -0.39 14.94 -2.11
CA LYS A 44 0.76 15.40 -1.32
C LYS A 44 1.41 14.29 -0.49
N PHE A 45 0.76 13.14 -0.39
CA PHE A 45 1.20 12.05 0.46
C PHE A 45 1.29 10.75 -0.35
N VAL A 46 2.39 10.06 -0.19
CA VAL A 46 2.63 8.73 -0.78
C VAL A 46 2.79 7.73 0.35
N LEU A 47 2.15 6.58 0.24
CA LEU A 47 2.34 5.52 1.21
C LEU A 47 3.77 4.98 1.16
N GLU A 48 4.48 5.10 2.26
CA GLU A 48 5.88 4.65 2.38
C GLU A 48 6.06 3.19 1.98
N ASN A 49 5.07 2.36 2.26
CA ASN A 49 5.10 0.95 1.93
C ASN A 49 5.30 0.67 0.45
N THR A 50 4.93 1.57 -0.46
CA THR A 50 5.17 1.38 -1.90
C THR A 50 6.67 1.28 -2.23
N VAL A 51 7.50 2.04 -1.55
CA VAL A 51 8.96 1.98 -1.71
C VAL A 51 9.55 0.84 -0.89
N TRP A 52 9.06 0.67 0.34
CA TRP A 52 9.57 -0.37 1.23
C TRP A 52 9.36 -1.78 0.69
N GLU A 53 8.24 -2.01 0.01
CA GLU A 53 7.93 -3.31 -0.57
C GLU A 53 8.89 -3.68 -1.71
N VAL A 54 9.29 -2.72 -2.53
CA VAL A 54 10.30 -2.95 -3.60
C VAL A 54 11.65 -3.28 -2.97
N ILE A 55 12.10 -2.47 -2.01
CA ILE A 55 13.38 -2.70 -1.33
C ILE A 55 13.40 -4.07 -0.65
N ASN A 56 12.32 -4.45 0.01
CA ASN A 56 12.21 -5.73 0.73
C ASN A 56 12.18 -6.97 -0.20
N ARG A 57 12.00 -6.78 -1.50
CA ARG A 57 12.11 -7.86 -2.49
C ARG A 57 13.54 -8.14 -2.92
N GLU A 58 14.38 -7.11 -2.86
CA GLU A 58 15.75 -7.16 -3.36
C GLU A 58 16.78 -7.29 -2.24
N TYR A 59 16.45 -6.78 -1.04
CA TYR A 59 17.36 -6.73 0.09
C TYR A 59 16.81 -7.45 1.30
N ASP A 60 17.72 -8.05 2.04
CA ASP A 60 17.41 -8.70 3.30
C ASP A 60 17.15 -7.67 4.41
N GLN A 61 16.19 -7.98 5.27
CA GLN A 61 15.89 -7.21 6.46
C GLN A 61 16.42 -7.92 7.70
N TRP A 62 17.11 -7.16 8.54
CA TRP A 62 17.50 -7.60 9.86
C TRP A 62 16.48 -7.09 10.89
N CYS A 63 15.78 -7.98 11.54
CA CYS A 63 14.80 -7.63 12.56
C CYS A 63 15.42 -7.83 13.95
N VAL A 64 15.39 -6.80 14.78
CA VAL A 64 15.79 -6.83 16.18
C VAL A 64 14.59 -6.48 17.06
N ASN A 65 14.55 -7.01 18.26
CA ASN A 65 13.46 -6.78 19.20
C ASN A 65 13.81 -5.71 20.23
N ASP A 66 14.47 -4.65 19.76
CA ASP A 66 14.85 -3.51 20.59
C ASP A 66 13.92 -2.33 20.33
N VAL A 67 13.69 -1.52 21.35
CA VAL A 67 12.87 -0.31 21.23
C VAL A 67 13.77 0.86 20.83
N TYR A 68 13.65 1.32 19.59
CA TYR A 68 14.47 2.41 19.06
C TYR A 68 13.77 3.76 19.02
N GLY A 69 12.47 3.82 19.35
CA GLY A 69 11.72 5.06 19.28
C GLY A 69 10.48 5.07 20.15
N LEU A 70 10.10 6.26 20.58
CA LEU A 70 8.82 6.53 21.22
C LEU A 70 7.90 7.21 20.22
N TYR A 71 6.71 6.67 20.04
CA TYR A 71 5.69 7.26 19.16
C TYR A 71 4.77 8.15 19.99
N HIS A 72 4.82 9.45 19.74
CA HIS A 72 3.94 10.42 20.37
C HIS A 72 2.60 10.50 19.66
N THR A 73 1.55 9.94 20.25
CA THR A 73 0.18 9.94 19.70
C THR A 73 -0.62 11.20 20.03
N GLU A 74 -0.10 12.07 20.89
CA GLU A 74 -0.83 13.20 21.48
C GLU A 74 -0.76 14.48 20.64
N SER A 75 0.15 14.56 19.66
CA SER A 75 0.29 15.74 18.82
C SER A 75 -1.00 16.05 18.04
N GLU A 76 -1.47 17.27 18.13
CA GLU A 76 -2.62 17.76 17.37
C GLU A 76 -2.35 17.81 15.86
N ASP A 77 -1.10 18.01 15.47
CA ASP A 77 -0.63 18.03 14.07
C ASP A 77 -0.35 16.64 13.48
N SER A 78 -0.74 15.58 14.20
CA SER A 78 -0.53 14.22 13.71
C SER A 78 -1.29 13.98 12.39
N LEU A 79 -0.59 13.62 11.33
CA LEU A 79 -1.16 13.25 10.02
C LEU A 79 -2.22 12.14 10.14
N GLY A 80 -2.15 11.32 11.18
CA GLY A 80 -3.12 10.27 11.47
C GLY A 80 -4.47 10.77 12.01
N LYS A 81 -4.51 11.99 12.60
CA LYS A 81 -5.74 12.59 13.17
C LYS A 81 -6.59 13.38 12.18
N GLY A 82 -6.13 13.58 10.94
CA GLY A 82 -6.87 14.30 9.90
C GLY A 82 -8.16 13.59 9.51
N LYS A 83 -9.09 14.33 8.86
CA LYS A 83 -10.34 13.76 8.32
C LYS A 83 -10.04 12.52 7.49
N VAL A 84 -10.60 11.38 7.89
CA VAL A 84 -10.34 10.06 7.30
C VAL A 84 -10.80 9.99 5.84
N HIS A 85 -11.85 10.73 5.51
CA HIS A 85 -12.52 10.68 4.21
C HIS A 85 -12.29 11.97 3.41
N THR A 86 -11.09 12.12 2.85
CA THR A 86 -10.78 13.23 1.93
C THR A 86 -10.44 12.69 0.54
N ASN A 87 -10.76 13.46 -0.50
CA ASN A 87 -10.41 13.11 -1.87
C ASN A 87 -8.91 12.85 -2.02
N GLN A 88 -8.07 13.67 -1.38
CA GLN A 88 -6.61 13.51 -1.39
C GLN A 88 -6.17 12.17 -0.79
N ARG A 89 -6.81 11.74 0.30
CA ARG A 89 -6.51 10.45 0.92
C ARG A 89 -6.92 9.28 0.03
N TYR A 90 -8.07 9.38 -0.64
CA TYR A 90 -8.49 8.36 -1.60
C TYR A 90 -7.55 8.28 -2.81
N ARG A 91 -7.03 9.39 -3.30
CA ARG A 91 -6.01 9.42 -4.36
C ARG A 91 -4.72 8.73 -3.92
N THR A 92 -4.25 9.00 -2.72
CA THR A 92 -3.10 8.29 -2.12
C THR A 92 -3.30 6.77 -2.11
N PHE A 93 -4.45 6.32 -1.63
CA PHE A 93 -4.76 4.87 -1.60
C PHE A 93 -5.00 4.29 -2.99
N TYR A 94 -5.49 5.07 -3.94
CA TYR A 94 -5.61 4.68 -5.33
C TYR A 94 -4.23 4.38 -5.96
N HIS A 95 -3.30 5.31 -5.86
CA HIS A 95 -1.94 5.13 -6.38
C HIS A 95 -1.23 3.93 -5.72
N ALA A 96 -1.38 3.78 -4.42
CA ALA A 96 -0.87 2.61 -3.72
C ALA A 96 -1.54 1.30 -4.21
N GLY A 97 -2.85 1.33 -4.44
CA GLY A 97 -3.60 0.19 -4.96
C GLY A 97 -3.14 -0.22 -6.36
N VAL A 98 -2.94 0.75 -7.26
CA VAL A 98 -2.37 0.50 -8.60
C VAL A 98 -0.96 -0.09 -8.49
N PHE A 99 -0.11 0.50 -7.64
CA PHE A 99 1.22 -0.02 -7.39
C PHE A 99 1.18 -1.47 -6.90
N TYR A 100 0.42 -1.77 -5.86
CA TYR A 100 0.33 -3.13 -5.32
C TYR A 100 -0.25 -4.12 -6.32
N THR A 101 -1.24 -3.70 -7.11
CA THR A 101 -1.80 -4.54 -8.16
C THR A 101 -0.77 -4.83 -9.24
N ASN A 102 0.06 -3.87 -9.60
CA ASN A 102 1.08 -4.05 -10.63
C ASN A 102 2.29 -4.83 -10.14
N GLU A 103 2.80 -4.52 -8.95
CA GLU A 103 4.08 -5.01 -8.47
C GLU A 103 3.98 -6.28 -7.60
N LEU A 104 2.89 -6.42 -6.84
CA LEU A 104 2.76 -7.51 -5.87
C LEU A 104 1.77 -8.60 -6.29
N PHE A 105 1.33 -8.61 -7.54
CA PHE A 105 0.34 -9.58 -7.99
C PHE A 105 0.82 -11.04 -7.87
N ASP A 106 2.10 -11.28 -8.00
CA ASP A 106 2.71 -12.61 -7.81
C ASP A 106 2.57 -13.14 -6.37
N GLU A 107 2.22 -12.27 -5.42
CA GLU A 107 1.95 -12.61 -4.03
C GLU A 107 0.47 -12.95 -3.75
N PHE A 108 -0.40 -12.92 -4.77
CA PHE A 108 -1.85 -13.03 -4.62
C PHE A 108 -2.29 -14.23 -3.75
N PHE A 109 -1.67 -15.38 -3.93
CA PHE A 109 -2.07 -16.60 -3.24
C PHE A 109 -1.59 -16.72 -1.78
N TYR A 110 -0.60 -15.94 -1.38
CA TYR A 110 -0.08 -16.00 -0.01
C TYR A 110 -0.15 -14.70 0.77
N ASN A 111 -0.34 -13.59 0.08
CA ASN A 111 -0.51 -12.28 0.68
C ASN A 111 -1.98 -11.87 0.64
N LYS A 112 -2.71 -12.09 1.74
CA LYS A 112 -4.14 -11.77 1.87
C LYS A 112 -4.48 -10.29 1.59
N ARG A 113 -3.49 -9.41 1.59
CA ARG A 113 -3.68 -7.97 1.30
C ARG A 113 -3.84 -7.70 -0.19
N VAL A 114 -3.27 -8.53 -1.08
CA VAL A 114 -3.31 -8.28 -2.52
C VAL A 114 -4.74 -8.24 -3.08
N PRO A 115 -5.64 -9.21 -2.78
CA PRO A 115 -7.05 -9.11 -3.18
C PRO A 115 -7.74 -7.85 -2.65
N VAL A 116 -7.42 -7.45 -1.42
CA VAL A 116 -7.96 -6.23 -0.80
C VAL A 116 -7.48 -4.99 -1.55
N TYR A 117 -6.22 -4.93 -1.97
CA TYR A 117 -5.70 -3.81 -2.76
C TYR A 117 -6.37 -3.72 -4.13
N ILE A 118 -6.65 -4.84 -4.79
CA ILE A 118 -7.36 -4.87 -6.08
C ILE A 118 -8.75 -4.22 -5.95
N VAL A 119 -9.53 -4.62 -4.95
CA VAL A 119 -10.85 -4.02 -4.67
C VAL A 119 -10.72 -2.56 -4.23
N ASN A 120 -9.72 -2.24 -3.40
CA ASN A 120 -9.47 -0.88 -2.95
C ASN A 120 -9.08 0.05 -4.10
N THR A 121 -8.38 -0.44 -5.13
CA THR A 121 -8.05 0.35 -6.32
C THR A 121 -9.32 0.88 -6.98
N SER A 122 -10.30 0.02 -7.27
CA SER A 122 -11.59 0.42 -7.85
C SER A 122 -12.37 1.33 -6.90
N ARG A 123 -12.43 1.00 -5.61
CA ARG A 123 -13.13 1.81 -4.60
C ARG A 123 -12.55 3.22 -4.50
N CYS A 124 -11.24 3.33 -4.38
CA CYS A 124 -10.57 4.62 -4.27
C CYS A 124 -10.66 5.42 -5.55
N ALA A 125 -10.62 4.78 -6.73
CA ALA A 125 -10.86 5.43 -8.01
C ALA A 125 -12.27 6.06 -8.07
N MET A 126 -13.31 5.32 -7.64
CA MET A 126 -14.69 5.83 -7.58
C MET A 126 -14.81 7.03 -6.61
N LEU A 127 -14.26 6.90 -5.39
CA LEU A 127 -14.33 7.94 -4.37
C LEU A 127 -13.51 9.19 -4.70
N SER A 128 -12.50 9.06 -5.56
CA SER A 128 -11.65 10.16 -6.03
C SER A 128 -12.08 10.71 -7.39
N HIS A 129 -13.17 10.18 -7.96
CA HIS A 129 -13.66 10.54 -9.30
C HIS A 129 -12.61 10.34 -10.41
N ILE A 130 -11.75 9.32 -10.27
CA ILE A 130 -10.76 8.97 -11.29
C ILE A 130 -11.46 8.19 -12.41
N PRO A 131 -11.34 8.61 -13.69
CA PRO A 131 -11.99 7.95 -14.80
C PRO A 131 -11.56 6.49 -14.93
N TYR A 132 -12.50 5.59 -15.23
CA TYR A 132 -12.22 4.17 -15.46
C TYR A 132 -11.13 3.94 -16.51
N THR A 133 -11.14 4.73 -17.58
CA THR A 133 -10.14 4.65 -18.66
C THR A 133 -8.72 4.96 -18.17
N THR A 134 -8.57 5.87 -17.21
CA THR A 134 -7.29 6.18 -16.56
C THR A 134 -6.80 4.98 -15.77
N VAL A 135 -7.66 4.41 -14.93
CA VAL A 135 -7.34 3.21 -14.15
C VAL A 135 -6.86 2.07 -15.04
N MET A 136 -7.57 1.82 -16.16
CA MET A 136 -7.21 0.75 -17.09
C MET A 136 -5.88 1.00 -17.81
N LYS A 137 -5.49 2.26 -18.05
CA LYS A 137 -4.18 2.59 -18.64
C LYS A 137 -3.01 2.37 -17.69
N GLU A 138 -3.22 2.61 -16.40
CA GLU A 138 -2.18 2.46 -15.37
C GLU A 138 -1.91 0.99 -14.99
N LEU A 139 -2.82 0.09 -15.30
CA LEU A 139 -2.64 -1.35 -15.07
C LEU A 139 -1.88 -2.01 -16.22
N ASN A 140 -0.77 -2.67 -15.89
CA ASN A 140 0.21 -3.15 -16.87
C ASN A 140 -0.20 -4.42 -17.64
N THR A 141 -1.22 -5.17 -17.17
CA THR A 141 -1.64 -6.44 -17.82
C THR A 141 -3.16 -6.55 -17.90
N TRP A 142 -3.65 -7.30 -18.91
CA TRP A 142 -5.08 -7.45 -19.18
C TRP A 142 -5.84 -8.15 -18.05
N TYR A 143 -5.26 -9.18 -17.42
CA TYR A 143 -5.93 -9.89 -16.31
C TYR A 143 -6.06 -9.04 -15.04
N LYS A 144 -5.10 -8.14 -14.75
CA LYS A 144 -5.20 -7.18 -13.65
C LYS A 144 -6.33 -6.18 -13.93
N ARG A 145 -6.47 -5.74 -15.20
CA ARG A 145 -7.59 -4.91 -15.62
C ARG A 145 -8.93 -5.60 -15.38
N LEU A 146 -9.06 -6.90 -15.75
CA LEU A 146 -10.28 -7.67 -15.49
C LEU A 146 -10.59 -7.76 -13.98
N LEU A 147 -9.60 -8.05 -13.16
CA LEU A 147 -9.79 -8.16 -11.70
C LEU A 147 -10.19 -6.83 -11.07
N VAL A 148 -9.54 -5.73 -11.44
CA VAL A 148 -9.92 -4.40 -10.96
C VAL A 148 -11.33 -4.04 -11.48
N THR A 149 -11.67 -4.37 -12.72
CA THR A 149 -13.03 -4.19 -13.27
C THR A 149 -14.07 -4.95 -12.44
N ALA A 150 -13.81 -6.20 -12.09
CA ALA A 150 -14.67 -6.98 -11.21
C ALA A 150 -14.78 -6.40 -9.78
N GLY A 151 -13.79 -5.63 -9.37
CA GLY A 151 -13.81 -4.88 -8.11
C GLY A 151 -14.79 -3.71 -8.08
N TYR A 152 -15.15 -3.13 -9.23
CA TYR A 152 -16.06 -1.97 -9.28
C TYR A 152 -17.47 -2.25 -8.72
N PRO A 153 -18.19 -3.31 -9.14
CA PRO A 153 -19.49 -3.61 -8.54
C PRO A 153 -19.41 -3.89 -7.03
N ILE A 154 -18.37 -4.60 -6.58
CA ILE A 154 -18.13 -4.84 -5.15
C ILE A 154 -17.93 -3.51 -4.42
N SER A 155 -17.14 -2.62 -4.98
CA SER A 155 -16.86 -1.30 -4.43
C SER A 155 -18.11 -0.41 -4.41
N ALA A 156 -18.94 -0.45 -5.46
CA ALA A 156 -20.20 0.30 -5.52
C ALA A 156 -21.15 -0.15 -4.40
N ILE A 157 -21.34 -1.45 -4.23
CA ILE A 157 -22.15 -2.01 -3.13
C ILE A 157 -21.59 -1.54 -1.78
N TRP A 158 -20.28 -1.66 -1.57
CA TRP A 158 -19.66 -1.22 -0.32
C TRP A 158 -19.90 0.27 -0.06
N ILE A 159 -19.74 1.13 -1.06
CA ILE A 159 -19.97 2.58 -0.95
C ILE A 159 -21.42 2.86 -0.55
N LEU A 160 -22.40 2.19 -1.19
CA LEU A 160 -23.82 2.36 -0.89
C LEU A 160 -24.12 2.05 0.59
N PHE A 161 -23.57 0.97 1.14
CA PHE A 161 -23.78 0.60 2.54
C PHE A 161 -23.03 1.49 3.55
N HIS A 162 -22.07 2.29 3.10
CA HIS A 162 -21.24 3.13 4.00
C HIS A 162 -21.38 4.63 3.70
N LEU A 163 -22.38 5.04 2.92
CA LEU A 163 -22.61 6.45 2.55
C LEU A 163 -22.65 7.39 3.75
N ASP A 164 -23.27 6.96 4.86
CA ASP A 164 -23.39 7.78 6.07
C ASP A 164 -22.05 8.01 6.78
N ARG A 165 -21.08 7.14 6.57
CA ARG A 165 -19.73 7.25 7.13
C ARG A 165 -18.76 8.03 6.24
N LEU A 166 -19.15 8.29 5.00
CA LEU A 166 -18.33 8.98 4.00
C LEU A 166 -18.64 10.49 3.93
N LYS A 167 -19.71 10.93 4.58
CA LYS A 167 -20.09 12.34 4.78
C LYS A 167 -19.34 12.91 5.98
#